data_aa895be5660d6dba9b9ec3b8538d0ceb
#
_entry.id   aa895be5660d6dba9b9ec3b8538d0ceb
#
_cell.length_a   1.000
_cell.length_b   1.000
_cell.length_c   1.000
_cell.angle_alpha   90.00
_cell.angle_beta   90.00
_cell.angle_gamma   90.00
#
_symmetry.space_group_name_H-M   'P 1'
#
loop_
_entity.id
_entity.type
_entity.pdbx_description
1 polymer ?
#
loop_
_entity_poly.entity_id
_entity_poly.type
_entity_poly.pdbx_seq_one_letter_code
_entity_poly.pdbx_strand_id
1 'polypeptide(L)'
;MIPLDTPFPVKDSLMDFTVLRSLTPSILEVNGGGMPGIDHAFVLLSNQKEENENSRKKEEGRQDQSKRLRRVATLQDDESGRRIEIATTECALIVYTSNWVNEQPPFVPVREMR
;
A
#
# COMPACT_ATOMS: atom_id res chain seq x y z
N MET A 1 16.44 5.74 2.30
CA MET A 1 16.74 5.15 3.63
C MET A 1 16.54 3.65 3.53
N ILE A 2 17.55 2.86 3.81
CA ILE A 2 17.43 1.40 3.85
C ILE A 2 16.90 1.05 5.25
N PRO A 3 15.72 0.43 5.39
CA PRO A 3 15.25 0.01 6.69
C PRO A 3 16.18 -1.08 7.23
N LEU A 4 16.78 -0.81 8.36
CA LEU A 4 17.70 -1.74 9.03
C LEU A 4 17.03 -2.58 10.10
N ASP A 5 15.75 -2.30 10.37
CA ASP A 5 15.03 -2.84 11.52
C ASP A 5 13.79 -3.66 11.11
N THR A 6 13.24 -4.35 12.10
CA THR A 6 12.01 -5.12 11.97
C THR A 6 10.84 -4.20 11.56
N PRO A 7 9.94 -4.64 10.66
CA PRO A 7 8.75 -3.87 10.31
C PRO A 7 7.91 -3.50 11.53
N PHE A 8 7.42 -2.26 11.58
CA PHE A 8 6.50 -1.80 12.61
C PHE A 8 5.06 -2.16 12.28
N PRO A 9 4.24 -2.60 13.25
CA PRO A 9 2.82 -2.80 13.03
C PRO A 9 2.13 -1.46 12.74
N VAL A 10 1.32 -1.41 11.70
CA VAL A 10 0.55 -0.20 11.32
C VAL A 10 -0.77 -0.06 12.06
N LYS A 11 -1.22 -1.12 12.72
CA LYS A 11 -2.53 -1.19 13.38
C LYS A 11 -2.75 0.00 14.31
N ASP A 12 -3.92 0.61 14.20
CA ASP A 12 -4.37 1.77 15.00
C ASP A 12 -3.49 3.04 14.85
N SER A 13 -2.67 3.10 13.81
CA SER A 13 -1.86 4.28 13.48
C SER A 13 -2.41 5.05 12.29
N LEU A 14 -1.83 6.23 11.99
CA LEU A 14 -2.11 6.98 10.78
C LEU A 14 -1.74 6.25 9.49
N MET A 15 -0.97 5.16 9.59
CA MET A 15 -0.54 4.32 8.49
C MET A 15 -1.39 3.05 8.35
N ASP A 16 -2.44 2.90 9.14
CA ASP A 16 -3.36 1.77 9.06
C ASP A 16 -4.38 1.98 7.93
N PHE A 17 -4.11 1.36 6.78
CA PHE A 17 -4.97 1.34 5.60
C PHE A 17 -5.60 -0.02 5.36
N THR A 18 -5.74 -0.84 6.40
CA THR A 18 -6.42 -2.15 6.31
C THR A 18 -7.91 -2.02 6.02
N VAL A 19 -8.47 -0.84 6.30
CA VAL A 19 -9.84 -0.44 5.94
C VAL A 19 -9.77 0.82 5.08
N LEU A 20 -10.69 0.96 4.12
CA LEU A 20 -10.79 2.16 3.29
C LEU A 20 -11.04 3.40 4.16
N ARG A 21 -10.17 4.39 4.04
CA ARG A 21 -10.22 5.64 4.82
C ARG A 21 -9.58 6.80 4.06
N SER A 22 -9.87 8.02 4.49
CA SER A 22 -9.22 9.22 3.95
C SER A 22 -7.70 9.20 4.18
N LEU A 23 -6.95 9.60 3.15
CA LEU A 23 -5.50 9.79 3.24
C LEU A 23 -5.11 11.14 3.89
N THR A 24 -6.02 12.09 3.99
CA THR A 24 -5.72 13.47 4.42
C THR A 24 -5.00 13.53 5.76
N PRO A 25 -5.43 12.85 6.84
CA PRO A 25 -4.70 12.89 8.11
C PRO A 25 -3.27 12.36 7.98
N SER A 26 -3.08 11.29 7.23
CA SER A 26 -1.76 10.68 7.02
C SER A 26 -0.83 11.59 6.23
N ILE A 27 -1.34 12.25 5.19
CA ILE A 27 -0.56 13.18 4.38
C ILE A 27 -0.12 14.40 5.20
N LEU A 28 -0.92 14.85 6.16
CA LEU A 28 -0.62 16.05 6.94
C LEU A 28 0.31 15.77 8.14
N GLU A 29 0.26 14.59 8.73
CA GLU A 29 0.87 14.31 10.03
C GLU A 29 2.00 13.27 9.99
N VAL A 30 2.01 12.38 9.00
CA VAL A 30 3.09 11.38 8.87
C VAL A 30 4.35 12.03 8.34
N ASN A 31 5.49 11.66 8.92
CA ASN A 31 6.79 12.12 8.43
C ASN A 31 7.30 11.23 7.29
N GLY A 32 7.21 11.72 6.08
CA GLY A 32 7.67 11.09 4.85
C GLY A 32 9.09 11.48 4.46
N GLY A 33 10.07 11.21 5.35
CA GLY A 33 11.47 11.49 5.07
C GLY A 33 11.88 12.95 5.29
N GLY A 34 11.31 13.63 6.28
CA GLY A 34 11.58 15.01 6.64
C GLY A 34 10.53 16.02 6.17
N MET A 35 9.52 15.57 5.43
CA MET A 35 8.36 16.36 5.00
C MET A 35 7.07 15.64 5.40
N PRO A 36 5.97 16.38 5.64
CA PRO A 36 4.66 15.75 5.82
C PRO A 36 4.27 14.91 4.60
N GLY A 37 3.71 13.74 4.84
CA GLY A 37 3.26 12.83 3.80
C GLY A 37 3.75 11.40 3.99
N ILE A 38 3.40 10.53 3.06
CA ILE A 38 3.81 9.13 3.07
C ILE A 38 5.00 8.95 2.13
N ASP A 39 6.04 8.30 2.61
CA ASP A 39 7.18 7.79 1.82
C ASP A 39 7.68 6.52 2.50
N HIS A 40 6.88 5.46 2.40
CA HIS A 40 7.07 4.25 3.19
C HIS A 40 6.85 2.99 2.39
N ALA A 41 7.58 1.94 2.76
CA ALA A 41 7.36 0.59 2.27
C ALA A 41 6.42 -0.16 3.23
N PHE A 42 5.31 -0.66 2.70
CA PHE A 42 4.36 -1.50 3.40
C PHE A 42 4.65 -2.96 3.11
N VAL A 43 4.93 -3.74 4.14
CA VAL A 43 5.06 -5.19 4.01
C VAL A 43 3.67 -5.80 3.88
N LEU A 44 3.46 -6.54 2.80
CA LEU A 44 2.19 -7.17 2.48
C LEU A 44 2.15 -8.56 3.12
N LEU A 45 1.46 -8.67 4.24
CA LEU A 45 1.28 -9.96 4.89
C LEU A 45 0.49 -10.89 3.96
N SER A 46 0.99 -12.10 3.76
CA SER A 46 0.18 -13.17 3.17
C SER A 46 -0.94 -13.50 4.16
N ASN A 47 -2.18 -13.53 3.71
CA ASN A 47 -3.28 -14.09 4.49
C ASN A 47 -3.04 -15.61 4.63
N GLN A 48 -2.17 -16.00 5.52
CA GLN A 48 -2.23 -17.33 6.08
C GLN A 48 -3.43 -17.30 7.03
N LYS A 49 -4.62 -17.66 6.51
CA LYS A 49 -5.67 -18.15 7.37
C LYS A 49 -5.03 -19.31 8.11
N GLU A 50 -5.02 -19.20 9.42
CA GLU A 50 -4.81 -20.33 10.31
C GLU A 50 -5.82 -21.39 9.91
N GLU A 51 -5.42 -22.31 9.05
CA GLU A 51 -6.15 -23.55 8.88
C GLU A 51 -5.88 -24.38 10.11
N ASN A 52 -6.89 -24.37 10.98
CA ASN A 52 -7.05 -25.25 12.11
C ASN A 52 -6.54 -26.67 11.79
N GLU A 53 -5.74 -27.18 12.70
CA GLU A 53 -5.37 -28.58 12.81
C GLU A 53 -6.59 -29.48 12.67
N ASN A 54 -6.84 -30.01 11.50
CA ASN A 54 -7.40 -31.35 11.30
C ASN A 54 -7.58 -31.68 9.81
N SER A 55 -6.51 -32.02 9.14
CA SER A 55 -6.61 -32.90 7.95
C SER A 55 -5.21 -33.33 7.52
N ARG A 56 -4.77 -34.45 8.10
CA ARG A 56 -3.81 -35.32 7.43
C ARG A 56 -4.48 -35.85 6.16
N LYS A 57 -4.08 -35.33 4.98
CA LYS A 57 -3.90 -36.14 3.76
C LYS A 57 -3.65 -35.27 2.52
N LYS A 58 -2.63 -35.71 1.80
CA LYS A 58 -2.24 -35.48 0.43
C LYS A 58 -1.24 -34.33 0.20
N GLU A 59 0.02 -34.76 0.22
CA GLU A 59 1.06 -34.26 -0.63
C GLU A 59 0.65 -34.49 -2.09
N GLU A 60 0.43 -33.37 -2.82
CA GLU A 60 0.69 -33.25 -4.24
C GLU A 60 0.27 -31.83 -4.65
N GLY A 61 1.25 -31.01 -5.09
CA GLY A 61 0.99 -29.72 -5.70
C GLY A 61 1.00 -28.52 -4.75
N ARG A 62 2.09 -28.31 -3.98
CA ARG A 62 2.39 -26.98 -3.45
C ARG A 62 2.70 -26.05 -4.63
N GLN A 63 1.67 -25.49 -5.24
CA GLN A 63 1.83 -24.27 -6.01
C GLN A 63 2.34 -23.21 -5.04
N ASP A 64 3.55 -22.72 -5.33
CA ASP A 64 4.16 -21.62 -4.61
C ASP A 64 3.20 -20.42 -4.57
N GLN A 65 2.53 -20.21 -3.44
CA GLN A 65 1.56 -19.13 -3.26
C GLN A 65 2.21 -17.75 -3.38
N SER A 66 3.53 -17.68 -3.32
CA SER A 66 4.30 -16.44 -3.48
C SER A 66 4.21 -15.86 -4.91
N LYS A 67 3.82 -16.68 -5.89
CA LYS A 67 3.67 -16.26 -7.29
C LYS A 67 2.24 -15.91 -7.70
N ARG A 68 1.28 -15.99 -6.77
CA ARG A 68 -0.11 -15.68 -7.11
C ARG A 68 -0.36 -14.17 -7.01
N LEU A 69 -0.84 -13.59 -8.10
CA LEU A 69 -1.30 -12.21 -8.12
C LEU A 69 -2.42 -12.01 -7.10
N ARG A 70 -2.25 -11.05 -6.19
CA ARG A 70 -3.23 -10.71 -5.15
C ARG A 70 -3.49 -9.22 -5.14
N ARG A 71 -4.73 -8.82 -4.91
CA ARG A 71 -5.08 -7.42 -4.72
C ARG A 71 -4.57 -6.94 -3.36
N VAL A 72 -3.78 -5.87 -3.37
CA VAL A 72 -3.05 -5.38 -2.20
C VAL A 72 -3.41 -3.95 -1.83
N ALA A 73 -3.93 -3.17 -2.75
CA ALA A 73 -4.33 -1.80 -2.47
C ALA A 73 -5.50 -1.36 -3.36
N THR A 74 -6.28 -0.44 -2.81
CA THR A 74 -7.34 0.28 -3.52
C THR A 74 -7.19 1.77 -3.21
N LEU A 75 -7.20 2.61 -4.24
CA LEU A 75 -7.31 4.05 -4.14
C LEU A 75 -8.61 4.49 -4.81
N GLN A 76 -9.40 5.33 -4.13
CA GLN A 76 -10.67 5.81 -4.62
C GLN A 76 -10.79 7.31 -4.38
N ASP A 77 -11.33 7.99 -5.37
CA ASP A 77 -11.78 9.38 -5.25
C ASP A 77 -13.30 9.41 -5.12
N ASP A 78 -13.79 9.89 -3.99
CA ASP A 78 -15.23 9.85 -3.67
C ASP A 78 -16.02 10.86 -4.51
N GLU A 79 -15.40 11.96 -4.96
CA GLU A 79 -16.08 12.97 -5.75
C GLU A 79 -16.35 12.49 -7.18
N SER A 80 -15.34 11.96 -7.86
CA SER A 80 -15.47 11.47 -9.24
C SER A 80 -15.91 10.01 -9.35
N GLY A 81 -15.83 9.26 -8.25
CA GLY A 81 -16.06 7.83 -8.21
C GLY A 81 -14.96 6.99 -8.87
N ARG A 82 -13.85 7.62 -9.30
CA ARG A 82 -12.72 6.91 -9.91
C ARG A 82 -12.05 6.01 -8.87
N ARG A 83 -11.67 4.82 -9.32
CA ARG A 83 -11.06 3.82 -8.48
C ARG A 83 -9.89 3.14 -9.19
N ILE A 84 -8.81 2.93 -8.45
CA ILE A 84 -7.64 2.17 -8.89
C ILE A 84 -7.48 0.99 -7.93
N GLU A 85 -7.32 -0.20 -8.48
CA GLU A 85 -7.00 -1.41 -7.74
C GLU A 85 -5.62 -1.91 -8.18
N ILE A 86 -4.77 -2.20 -7.20
CA ILE A 86 -3.42 -2.67 -7.43
C ILE A 86 -3.33 -4.12 -7.00
N ALA A 87 -2.85 -4.97 -7.88
CA ALA A 87 -2.57 -6.37 -7.60
C ALA A 87 -1.10 -6.67 -7.91
N THR A 88 -0.46 -7.46 -7.07
CA THR A 88 0.95 -7.83 -7.21
C THR A 88 1.23 -9.22 -6.67
N THR A 89 2.36 -9.77 -7.09
CA THR A 89 2.98 -10.97 -6.52
C THR A 89 4.05 -10.63 -5.49
N GLU A 90 4.40 -9.33 -5.36
CA GLU A 90 5.46 -8.87 -4.49
C GLU A 90 5.09 -8.89 -3.00
N CYS A 91 6.11 -8.89 -2.15
CA CYS A 91 5.93 -8.93 -0.69
C CYS A 91 5.81 -7.55 -0.05
N ALA A 92 6.01 -6.48 -0.81
CA ALA A 92 5.93 -5.11 -0.32
C ALA A 92 5.35 -4.16 -1.37
N LEU A 93 4.77 -3.07 -0.91
CA LEU A 93 4.28 -1.95 -1.71
C LEU A 93 4.91 -0.66 -1.18
N ILE A 94 5.57 0.09 -2.06
CA ILE A 94 6.07 1.43 -1.71
C ILE A 94 4.97 2.43 -2.04
N VAL A 95 4.64 3.29 -1.08
CA VAL A 95 3.68 4.38 -1.25
C VAL A 95 4.41 5.71 -1.04
N TYR A 96 4.28 6.59 -2.05
CA TYR A 96 4.86 7.92 -2.02
C TYR A 96 3.81 8.96 -2.42
N THR A 97 3.57 9.95 -1.57
CA THR A 97 2.56 11.01 -1.79
C THR A 97 3.14 12.30 -2.35
N SER A 98 4.27 12.22 -3.05
CA SER A 98 4.90 13.37 -3.72
C SER A 98 5.29 14.51 -2.77
N ASN A 99 5.78 14.18 -1.57
CA ASN A 99 6.05 15.11 -0.48
C ASN A 99 7.11 16.19 -0.82
N TRP A 100 8.00 15.91 -1.77
CA TRP A 100 9.10 16.76 -2.18
C TRP A 100 8.83 17.50 -3.50
N VAL A 101 7.61 17.45 -4.02
CA VAL A 101 7.23 18.21 -5.21
C VAL A 101 7.06 19.66 -4.78
N ASN A 102 8.18 20.37 -4.71
CA ASN A 102 8.18 21.81 -4.48
C ASN A 102 7.50 22.53 -5.65
N GLU A 103 6.83 23.60 -5.34
CA GLU A 103 6.13 24.67 -6.03
C GLU A 103 6.59 25.06 -7.46
N GLN A 104 6.96 24.13 -8.30
CA GLN A 104 7.42 24.41 -9.66
C GLN A 104 6.69 23.56 -10.67
N PRO A 105 6.33 24.15 -11.72
CA PRO A 105 5.13 24.95 -11.95
C PRO A 105 3.86 24.09 -11.82
N PRO A 106 2.68 24.69 -11.71
CA PRO A 106 1.46 23.93 -11.61
C PRO A 106 1.41 22.88 -12.73
N PHE A 107 1.05 21.64 -12.39
CA PHE A 107 0.75 20.63 -13.40
C PHE A 107 -0.18 21.25 -14.43
N VAL A 108 0.31 21.40 -15.65
CA VAL A 108 -0.54 21.87 -16.75
C VAL A 108 -1.64 20.86 -16.92
N PRO A 109 -2.91 21.23 -16.75
CA PRO A 109 -4.01 20.30 -16.95
C PRO A 109 -3.87 19.65 -18.32
N VAL A 110 -4.08 18.34 -18.40
CA VAL A 110 -3.96 17.58 -19.66
C VAL A 110 -4.78 18.18 -20.81
N ARG A 111 -5.78 19.01 -20.50
CA ARG A 111 -6.59 19.74 -21.48
C ARG A 111 -5.84 20.83 -22.24
N GLU A 112 -4.70 21.29 -21.74
CA GLU A 112 -3.88 22.31 -22.37
C GLU A 112 -2.71 21.72 -23.17
N MET A 113 -2.54 20.41 -23.16
CA MET A 113 -1.55 19.68 -23.95
C MET A 113 -2.04 19.34 -25.37
N ARG A 114 -2.76 20.21 -26.03
CA ARG A 114 -3.15 20.03 -27.44
C ARG A 114 -2.21 20.72 -28.39
#